data_be47848d181eef8bb0a8f0bcee34eb5e
#
_entry.id   be47848d181eef8bb0a8f0bcee34eb5e
#
_cell.length_a   1.000
_cell.length_b   1.000
_cell.length_c   1.000
_cell.angle_alpha   90.00
_cell.angle_beta   90.00
_cell.angle_gamma   90.00
#
_symmetry.space_group_name_H-M   'P 1'
#
loop_
_entity.id
_entity.type
_entity.pdbx_description
1 polymer ?
#
loop_
_entity_poly.entity_id
_entity_poly.type
_entity_poly.pdbx_seq_one_letter_code
_entity_poly.pdbx_strand_id
1 'polypeptide(L)'
;MSSAAAGAERSYTVQPGDTVYHIASKFGVSVGRLMSANGLSDARELRVGQTLTIPGSHPITALGSVAHGRSNAMPYRGMREARQFAWPVAEGVVSSGFGIRHGAMHDGVDIAAPVGTPVLAADNGVVVFSGILHGYGNTVIIQHDDHYATVYGHDERNFVREGDRVTRGQMIGEIGTSGRTTGANLHFEVRHDNLARNPLAFLPEPPAAPGITYAAGGGW
;
A
#
# COMPACT_ATOMS: atom_id res chain seq x y z
N MET A 1 -36.89 0.68 -20.80
CA MET A 1 -36.26 1.76 -20.03
C MET A 1 -35.88 1.16 -18.69
N SER A 2 -34.65 0.71 -18.55
CA SER A 2 -34.14 0.10 -17.31
C SER A 2 -33.18 1.11 -16.68
N SER A 3 -33.65 1.73 -15.58
CA SER A 3 -32.86 2.64 -14.75
C SER A 3 -31.80 1.84 -14.02
N ALA A 4 -30.53 2.04 -14.39
CA ALA A 4 -29.41 1.56 -13.59
C ALA A 4 -29.47 2.28 -12.23
N ALA A 5 -29.69 1.54 -11.15
CA ALA A 5 -29.65 2.05 -9.80
C ALA A 5 -28.25 2.59 -9.52
N ALA A 6 -28.12 3.92 -9.50
CA ALA A 6 -26.95 4.60 -8.96
C ALA A 6 -26.80 4.16 -7.51
N GLY A 7 -25.67 3.55 -7.18
CA GLY A 7 -25.36 3.11 -5.81
C GLY A 7 -25.54 4.29 -4.86
N ALA A 8 -26.31 4.11 -3.80
CA ALA A 8 -26.64 5.15 -2.84
C ALA A 8 -25.34 5.76 -2.25
N GLU A 9 -25.20 7.07 -2.36
CA GLU A 9 -24.16 7.81 -1.65
C GLU A 9 -24.32 7.58 -0.14
N ARG A 10 -23.24 7.22 0.52
CA ARG A 10 -23.18 7.03 1.97
C ARG A 10 -22.36 8.17 2.57
N SER A 11 -22.68 8.58 3.77
CA SER A 11 -21.85 9.53 4.50
C SER A 11 -21.07 8.81 5.59
N TYR A 12 -19.86 9.32 5.89
CA TYR A 12 -19.00 8.82 6.96
C TYR A 12 -18.39 9.99 7.71
N THR A 13 -18.46 9.94 9.05
CA THR A 13 -17.79 10.93 9.89
C THR A 13 -16.41 10.42 10.30
N VAL A 14 -15.38 11.16 9.94
CA VAL A 14 -13.97 10.84 10.21
C VAL A 14 -13.73 10.71 11.70
N GLN A 15 -13.16 9.58 12.12
CA GLN A 15 -12.81 9.26 13.50
C GLN A 15 -11.35 9.58 13.80
N PRO A 16 -10.94 9.74 15.09
CA PRO A 16 -9.53 9.82 15.44
C PRO A 16 -8.75 8.59 14.94
N GLY A 17 -7.64 8.83 14.24
CA GLY A 17 -6.80 7.78 13.66
C GLY A 17 -7.19 7.36 12.23
N ASP A 18 -8.30 7.86 11.69
CA ASP A 18 -8.65 7.63 10.29
C ASP A 18 -7.67 8.34 9.34
N THR A 19 -7.40 7.68 8.24
CA THR A 19 -6.74 8.26 7.06
C THR A 19 -7.65 8.14 5.85
N VAL A 20 -7.43 8.94 4.82
CA VAL A 20 -8.18 8.82 3.56
C VAL A 20 -8.11 7.39 3.02
N TYR A 21 -6.94 6.75 3.12
CA TYR A 21 -6.74 5.36 2.72
C TYR A 21 -7.60 4.39 3.55
N HIS A 22 -7.59 4.49 4.89
CA HIS A 22 -8.40 3.62 5.76
C HIS A 22 -9.89 3.73 5.43
N ILE A 23 -10.37 4.96 5.19
CA ILE A 23 -11.78 5.21 4.86
C ILE A 23 -12.10 4.65 3.47
N ALA A 24 -11.25 4.92 2.46
CA ALA A 24 -11.44 4.44 1.10
C ALA A 24 -11.52 2.90 1.07
N SER A 25 -10.60 2.24 1.76
CA SER A 25 -10.55 0.79 1.86
C SER A 25 -11.76 0.21 2.60
N LYS A 26 -12.14 0.81 3.74
CA LYS A 26 -13.33 0.41 4.52
C LYS A 26 -14.62 0.40 3.68
N PHE A 27 -14.72 1.30 2.71
CA PHE A 27 -15.90 1.43 1.87
C PHE A 27 -15.73 0.87 0.46
N GLY A 28 -14.57 0.27 0.14
CA GLY A 28 -14.30 -0.33 -1.16
C GLY A 28 -14.29 0.68 -2.31
N VAL A 29 -13.78 1.88 -2.06
CA VAL A 29 -13.62 2.95 -3.06
C VAL A 29 -12.15 3.30 -3.21
N SER A 30 -11.73 3.79 -4.39
CA SER A 30 -10.36 4.25 -4.53
C SER A 30 -10.11 5.55 -3.74
N VAL A 31 -8.87 5.75 -3.29
CA VAL A 31 -8.45 6.96 -2.56
C VAL A 31 -8.73 8.21 -3.40
N GLY A 32 -8.37 8.17 -4.70
CA GLY A 32 -8.60 9.30 -5.61
C GLY A 32 -10.09 9.63 -5.76
N ARG A 33 -10.96 8.63 -5.87
CA ARG A 33 -12.42 8.85 -5.93
C ARG A 33 -12.99 9.41 -4.64
N LEU A 34 -12.53 8.89 -3.49
CA LEU A 34 -12.96 9.42 -2.19
C LEU A 34 -12.53 10.89 -2.04
N MET A 35 -11.29 11.21 -2.37
CA MET A 35 -10.77 12.57 -2.33
C MET A 35 -11.54 13.50 -3.26
N SER A 36 -11.70 13.11 -4.52
CA SER A 36 -12.42 13.91 -5.53
C SER A 36 -13.88 14.16 -5.14
N ALA A 37 -14.58 13.17 -4.60
CA ALA A 37 -15.96 13.30 -4.16
C ALA A 37 -16.12 14.28 -2.98
N ASN A 38 -15.04 14.56 -2.26
CA ASN A 38 -15.03 15.43 -1.08
C ASN A 38 -14.24 16.73 -1.28
N GLY A 39 -13.79 17.01 -2.50
CA GLY A 39 -13.01 18.21 -2.80
C GLY A 39 -11.66 18.27 -2.10
N LEU A 40 -11.12 17.10 -1.69
CA LEU A 40 -9.80 17.01 -1.06
C LEU A 40 -8.74 16.99 -2.16
N SER A 41 -7.87 17.98 -2.16
CA SER A 41 -6.70 18.05 -3.05
C SER A 41 -5.48 17.36 -2.42
N ASP A 42 -5.48 17.22 -1.07
CA ASP A 42 -4.44 16.57 -0.30
C ASP A 42 -5.09 15.76 0.84
N ALA A 43 -4.55 14.58 1.13
CA ALA A 43 -5.00 13.76 2.26
C ALA A 43 -4.85 14.46 3.63
N ARG A 44 -4.03 15.51 3.71
CA ARG A 44 -3.87 16.37 4.91
C ARG A 44 -5.10 17.20 5.23
N GLU A 45 -5.98 17.41 4.26
CA GLU A 45 -7.22 18.17 4.45
C GLU A 45 -8.25 17.38 5.25
N LEU A 46 -8.01 16.08 5.47
CA LEU A 46 -8.87 15.23 6.29
C LEU A 46 -8.83 15.65 7.76
N ARG A 47 -10.00 15.92 8.33
CA ARG A 47 -10.13 16.36 9.73
C ARG A 47 -11.05 15.43 10.50
N VAL A 48 -10.67 15.13 11.74
CA VAL A 48 -11.55 14.41 12.68
C VAL A 48 -12.86 15.18 12.83
N GLY A 49 -13.99 14.48 12.77
CA GLY A 49 -15.32 15.06 12.77
C GLY A 49 -15.82 15.54 11.41
N GLN A 50 -15.00 15.57 10.38
CA GLN A 50 -15.43 15.90 9.01
C GLN A 50 -16.36 14.82 8.50
N THR A 51 -17.48 15.23 7.88
CA THR A 51 -18.36 14.28 7.18
C THR A 51 -17.93 14.16 5.73
N LEU A 52 -17.63 12.93 5.31
CA LEU A 52 -17.28 12.60 3.93
C LEU A 52 -18.46 11.97 3.21
N THR A 53 -18.64 12.35 1.96
CA THR A 53 -19.46 11.63 1.00
C THR A 53 -18.67 10.44 0.49
N ILE A 54 -19.17 9.23 0.70
CA ILE A 54 -18.60 8.01 0.17
C ILE A 54 -19.22 7.73 -1.19
N PRO A 55 -18.48 7.90 -2.30
CA PRO A 55 -19.02 7.63 -3.62
C PRO A 55 -19.42 6.15 -3.72
N GLY A 56 -20.55 5.87 -4.37
CA GLY A 56 -21.01 4.49 -4.55
C GLY A 56 -19.91 3.62 -5.11
N SER A 57 -19.69 2.46 -4.51
CA SER A 57 -18.77 1.46 -5.03
C SER A 57 -19.28 1.01 -6.41
N HIS A 58 -18.64 1.47 -7.48
CA HIS A 58 -18.74 0.71 -8.72
C HIS A 58 -17.78 -0.47 -8.56
N PRO A 59 -18.26 -1.70 -8.73
CA PRO A 59 -17.33 -2.81 -8.88
C PRO A 59 -16.38 -2.37 -10.00
N ILE A 60 -15.07 -2.41 -9.73
CA ILE A 60 -14.07 -2.28 -10.79
C ILE A 60 -14.47 -3.38 -11.76
N THR A 61 -15.03 -2.99 -12.91
CA THR A 61 -15.46 -3.95 -13.91
C THR A 61 -14.20 -4.66 -14.33
N ALA A 62 -14.03 -5.89 -13.85
CA ALA A 62 -12.97 -6.77 -14.29
C ALA A 62 -13.14 -6.95 -15.79
N LEU A 63 -12.38 -6.20 -16.58
CA LEU A 63 -12.23 -6.45 -18.00
C LEU A 63 -11.59 -7.83 -18.15
N GLY A 64 -12.43 -8.81 -18.48
CA GLY A 64 -11.99 -10.14 -18.84
C GLY A 64 -11.95 -11.12 -17.66
N SER A 65 -13.12 -11.65 -17.28
CA SER A 65 -13.20 -12.95 -16.62
C SER A 65 -12.68 -14.02 -17.60
N VAL A 66 -11.41 -14.39 -17.46
CA VAL A 66 -10.96 -15.69 -17.95
C VAL A 66 -11.68 -16.72 -17.11
N ALA A 67 -12.57 -17.47 -17.76
CA ALA A 67 -13.28 -18.57 -17.13
C ALA A 67 -12.26 -19.56 -16.55
N HIS A 68 -12.10 -19.53 -15.22
CA HIS A 68 -11.42 -20.61 -14.51
C HIS A 68 -12.40 -21.77 -14.40
N GLY A 69 -12.05 -22.85 -15.05
CA GLY A 69 -12.75 -24.11 -14.99
C GLY A 69 -13.03 -24.53 -13.56
N ARG A 70 -14.20 -25.13 -13.36
CA ARG A 70 -14.65 -25.73 -12.10
C ARG A 70 -13.56 -26.69 -11.59
N SER A 71 -12.85 -26.30 -10.55
CA SER A 71 -12.09 -27.25 -9.74
C SER A 71 -12.89 -27.57 -8.49
N ASN A 72 -13.14 -28.86 -8.29
CA ASN A 72 -13.82 -29.45 -7.16
C ASN A 72 -13.30 -28.85 -5.84
N ALA A 73 -14.24 -28.42 -5.01
CA ALA A 73 -13.97 -28.04 -3.64
C ALA A 73 -13.37 -29.23 -2.88
N MET A 74 -12.06 -29.14 -2.60
CA MET A 74 -11.45 -29.95 -1.56
C MET A 74 -11.57 -29.26 -0.22
N PRO A 75 -11.82 -30.01 0.88
CA PRO A 75 -12.02 -29.41 2.19
C PRO A 75 -10.75 -28.71 2.68
N TYR A 76 -10.92 -27.51 3.12
CA TYR A 76 -9.92 -26.62 3.70
C TYR A 76 -9.27 -27.27 4.94
N ARG A 77 -8.17 -27.96 4.77
CA ARG A 77 -7.33 -28.44 5.86
C ARG A 77 -5.85 -28.29 5.50
N GLY A 78 -5.19 -27.36 6.18
CA GLY A 78 -3.73 -27.29 6.22
C GLY A 78 -3.17 -25.97 5.75
N MET A 79 -2.50 -25.30 6.64
CA MET A 79 -1.48 -24.28 6.49
C MET A 79 -1.56 -23.47 5.18
N ARG A 80 -2.17 -22.27 5.27
CA ARG A 80 -1.84 -21.23 4.32
C ARG A 80 -0.32 -21.07 4.37
N GLU A 81 0.37 -21.41 3.31
CA GLU A 81 1.72 -20.90 3.11
C GLU A 81 1.62 -19.38 3.34
N ALA A 82 2.37 -18.87 4.31
CA ALA A 82 2.38 -17.46 4.62
C ALA A 82 2.69 -16.72 3.29
N ARG A 83 1.84 -15.78 2.87
CA ARG A 83 2.08 -15.02 1.64
C ARG A 83 3.48 -14.46 1.69
N GLN A 84 4.26 -14.68 0.65
CA GLN A 84 5.63 -14.21 0.55
C GLN A 84 5.72 -13.13 -0.53
N PHE A 85 6.07 -11.93 -0.12
CA PHE A 85 6.38 -10.81 -1.01
C PHE A 85 7.84 -10.82 -1.46
N ALA A 86 8.15 -10.16 -2.57
CA ALA A 86 9.53 -9.87 -2.94
C ALA A 86 10.03 -8.63 -2.18
N TRP A 87 11.34 -8.54 -1.98
CA TRP A 87 11.96 -7.30 -1.55
C TRP A 87 11.63 -6.17 -2.55
N PRO A 88 11.21 -5.00 -2.06
CA PRO A 88 10.83 -3.87 -2.92
C PRO A 88 12.03 -3.11 -3.50
N VAL A 89 13.23 -3.50 -3.13
CA VAL A 89 14.51 -3.02 -3.68
C VAL A 89 15.48 -4.19 -3.80
N ALA A 90 16.43 -4.10 -4.75
CA ALA A 90 17.41 -5.17 -4.96
C ALA A 90 18.50 -5.17 -3.90
N GLU A 91 18.86 -3.98 -3.38
CA GLU A 91 19.91 -3.78 -2.38
C GLU A 91 19.57 -2.61 -1.45
N GLY A 92 20.09 -2.62 -0.24
CA GLY A 92 19.86 -1.57 0.75
C GLY A 92 20.12 -2.05 2.18
N VAL A 93 19.87 -1.17 3.13
CA VAL A 93 20.02 -1.46 4.56
C VAL A 93 18.69 -1.22 5.24
N VAL A 94 18.11 -2.24 5.89
CA VAL A 94 16.97 -2.04 6.79
C VAL A 94 17.47 -1.19 7.96
N SER A 95 17.17 0.09 7.89
CA SER A 95 17.63 1.11 8.84
C SER A 95 16.66 1.30 10.01
N SER A 96 15.41 0.86 9.83
CA SER A 96 14.38 1.01 10.85
C SER A 96 13.29 -0.06 10.72
N GLY A 97 12.95 -0.70 11.83
CA GLY A 97 11.98 -1.79 11.89
C GLY A 97 10.54 -1.33 12.14
N PHE A 98 9.62 -2.28 12.02
CA PHE A 98 8.21 -2.14 12.34
C PHE A 98 7.99 -2.09 13.86
N GLY A 99 7.03 -1.29 14.34
CA GLY A 99 6.61 -1.30 15.75
C GLY A 99 6.74 0.05 16.44
N ILE A 100 6.61 0.05 17.77
CA ILE A 100 6.62 1.28 18.56
C ILE A 100 8.04 1.81 18.68
N ARG A 101 8.26 3.08 18.29
CA ARG A 101 9.51 3.81 18.38
C ARG A 101 9.26 5.20 19.00
N HIS A 102 9.98 5.52 20.05
CA HIS A 102 9.84 6.82 20.75
C HIS A 102 8.38 7.20 21.06
N GLY A 103 7.55 6.19 21.39
CA GLY A 103 6.14 6.39 21.70
C GLY A 103 5.20 6.53 20.49
N ALA A 104 5.71 6.39 19.26
CA ALA A 104 4.91 6.39 18.05
C ALA A 104 5.00 5.04 17.32
N MET A 105 3.91 4.62 16.71
CA MET A 105 3.87 3.42 15.87
C MET A 105 4.54 3.69 14.52
N HIS A 106 5.41 2.78 14.09
CA HIS A 106 5.96 2.71 12.74
C HIS A 106 5.30 1.57 12.00
N ASP A 107 4.50 1.89 10.99
CA ASP A 107 3.63 0.95 10.29
C ASP A 107 4.36 0.09 9.24
N GLY A 108 5.66 0.31 9.05
CA GLY A 108 6.46 -0.36 8.05
C GLY A 108 7.91 -0.61 8.47
N VAL A 109 8.76 -0.80 7.47
CA VAL A 109 10.22 -0.81 7.61
C VAL A 109 10.79 0.28 6.71
N ASP A 110 11.88 0.91 7.15
CA ASP A 110 12.62 1.85 6.33
C ASP A 110 13.88 1.17 5.78
N ILE A 111 14.05 1.20 4.47
CA ILE A 111 15.18 0.59 3.75
C ILE A 111 16.01 1.73 3.16
N ALA A 112 17.15 2.02 3.77
CA ALA A 112 18.08 3.05 3.30
C ALA A 112 18.82 2.57 2.06
N ALA A 113 18.77 3.36 1.00
CA ALA A 113 19.54 3.19 -0.22
C ALA A 113 19.69 4.55 -0.93
N PRO A 114 20.61 4.69 -1.90
CA PRO A 114 20.81 5.96 -2.62
C PRO A 114 19.54 6.47 -3.30
N VAL A 115 19.41 7.81 -3.39
CA VAL A 115 18.36 8.43 -4.23
C VAL A 115 18.47 7.90 -5.65
N GLY A 116 17.32 7.59 -6.27
CA GLY A 116 17.27 7.02 -7.62
C GLY A 116 17.37 5.49 -7.66
N THR A 117 17.56 4.81 -6.51
CA THR A 117 17.47 3.34 -6.46
C THR A 117 16.09 2.89 -6.88
N PRO A 118 15.97 1.91 -7.82
CA PRO A 118 14.67 1.41 -8.26
C PRO A 118 13.81 0.84 -7.14
N VAL A 119 12.56 1.30 -7.06
CA VAL A 119 11.51 0.71 -6.22
C VAL A 119 10.68 -0.26 -7.05
N LEU A 120 10.53 -1.48 -6.56
CA LEU A 120 9.92 -2.61 -7.27
C LEU A 120 8.62 -3.06 -6.60
N ALA A 121 7.62 -3.42 -7.39
CA ALA A 121 6.39 -4.02 -6.89
C ALA A 121 6.69 -5.35 -6.19
N ALA A 122 6.30 -5.48 -4.92
CA ALA A 122 6.57 -6.67 -4.11
C ALA A 122 5.78 -7.90 -4.55
N ASP A 123 4.68 -7.71 -5.28
CA ASP A 123 3.87 -8.77 -5.89
C ASP A 123 3.02 -8.20 -7.05
N ASN A 124 2.35 -9.08 -7.79
CA ASN A 124 1.35 -8.69 -8.78
C ASN A 124 0.21 -7.94 -8.13
N GLY A 125 -0.34 -6.94 -8.79
CA GLY A 125 -1.49 -6.20 -8.24
C GLY A 125 -1.99 -5.08 -9.13
N VAL A 126 -2.83 -4.24 -8.53
CA VAL A 126 -3.36 -3.02 -9.14
C VAL A 126 -2.96 -1.84 -8.27
N VAL A 127 -2.44 -0.79 -8.87
CA VAL A 127 -2.14 0.46 -8.19
C VAL A 127 -3.45 1.13 -7.79
N VAL A 128 -3.69 1.25 -6.49
CA VAL A 128 -4.90 1.89 -5.94
C VAL A 128 -4.64 3.33 -5.50
N PHE A 129 -3.38 3.73 -5.46
CA PHE A 129 -2.97 5.11 -5.24
C PHE A 129 -1.57 5.35 -5.81
N SER A 130 -1.37 6.50 -6.45
CA SER A 130 -0.04 7.02 -6.83
C SER A 130 -0.08 8.54 -6.77
N GLY A 131 0.64 9.15 -5.81
CA GLY A 131 0.60 10.58 -5.55
C GLY A 131 1.28 10.98 -4.25
N ILE A 132 1.00 12.19 -3.76
CA ILE A 132 1.57 12.69 -2.50
C ILE A 132 0.64 12.31 -1.34
N LEU A 133 1.19 11.61 -0.35
CA LEU A 133 0.49 11.27 0.89
C LEU A 133 1.20 11.90 2.09
N HIS A 134 0.40 12.50 3.00
CA HIS A 134 0.97 13.22 4.15
C HIS A 134 1.88 12.31 5.00
N GLY A 135 3.07 12.79 5.29
CA GLY A 135 4.09 12.06 6.01
C GLY A 135 4.90 11.12 5.12
N TYR A 136 4.27 10.43 4.19
CA TYR A 136 4.90 9.46 3.28
C TYR A 136 5.57 10.10 2.05
N GLY A 137 5.22 11.34 1.68
CA GLY A 137 5.71 11.97 0.47
C GLY A 137 5.10 11.37 -0.80
N ASN A 138 5.88 11.27 -1.87
CA ASN A 138 5.46 10.52 -3.05
C ASN A 138 5.28 9.06 -2.68
N THR A 139 4.12 8.53 -2.99
CA THR A 139 3.67 7.23 -2.47
C THR A 139 2.98 6.44 -3.57
N VAL A 140 3.26 5.15 -3.63
CA VAL A 140 2.49 4.16 -4.39
C VAL A 140 1.84 3.20 -3.41
N ILE A 141 0.58 2.83 -3.66
CA ILE A 141 -0.11 1.75 -2.94
C ILE A 141 -0.60 0.74 -3.96
N ILE A 142 -0.26 -0.52 -3.74
CA ILE A 142 -0.65 -1.64 -4.61
C ILE A 142 -1.57 -2.58 -3.83
N GLN A 143 -2.76 -2.84 -4.37
CA GLN A 143 -3.66 -3.89 -3.90
C GLN A 143 -3.33 -5.18 -4.63
N HIS A 144 -3.05 -6.24 -3.90
CA HIS A 144 -2.64 -7.54 -4.47
C HIS A 144 -3.81 -8.52 -4.57
N ASP A 145 -4.70 -8.50 -3.58
CA ASP A 145 -5.98 -9.22 -3.52
C ASP A 145 -6.92 -8.50 -2.55
N ASP A 146 -8.02 -9.12 -2.18
CA ASP A 146 -9.02 -8.52 -1.29
C ASP A 146 -8.50 -8.24 0.13
N HIS A 147 -7.39 -8.85 0.53
CA HIS A 147 -6.85 -8.79 1.89
C HIS A 147 -5.50 -8.07 2.00
N TYR A 148 -4.65 -8.12 0.95
CA TYR A 148 -3.28 -7.64 1.04
C TYR A 148 -3.02 -6.42 0.16
N ALA A 149 -2.37 -5.43 0.76
CA ALA A 149 -1.81 -4.29 0.04
C ALA A 149 -0.38 -4.00 0.51
N THR A 150 0.40 -3.35 -0.35
CA THR A 150 1.73 -2.82 0.00
C THR A 150 1.78 -1.32 -0.26
N VAL A 151 2.52 -0.61 0.60
CA VAL A 151 2.73 0.84 0.54
C VAL A 151 4.20 1.11 0.33
N TYR A 152 4.51 2.04 -0.57
CA TYR A 152 5.85 2.48 -0.93
C TYR A 152 5.88 3.99 -0.77
N GLY A 153 6.67 4.51 0.15
CA GLY A 153 6.74 5.92 0.49
C GLY A 153 8.16 6.48 0.41
N HIS A 154 8.26 7.80 0.46
CA HIS A 154 9.47 8.61 0.34
C HIS A 154 10.10 8.56 -1.06
N ASP A 155 9.33 8.14 -2.08
CA ASP A 155 9.82 8.08 -3.45
C ASP A 155 10.26 9.46 -3.95
N GLU A 156 11.27 9.50 -4.79
CA GLU A 156 11.64 10.69 -5.56
C GLU A 156 10.56 10.99 -6.59
N ARG A 157 10.13 9.93 -7.28
CA ARG A 157 9.02 9.96 -8.24
C ARG A 157 8.41 8.58 -8.44
N ASN A 158 7.12 8.59 -8.74
CA ASN A 158 6.35 7.40 -9.09
C ASN A 158 6.31 7.25 -10.62
N PHE A 159 6.44 6.01 -11.12
CA PHE A 159 6.37 5.68 -12.56
C PHE A 159 5.05 5.06 -12.96
N VAL A 160 4.18 4.77 -12.00
CA VAL A 160 2.87 4.16 -12.21
C VAL A 160 1.76 5.10 -11.74
N ARG A 161 0.55 4.87 -12.23
CA ARG A 161 -0.65 5.66 -11.92
C ARG A 161 -1.73 4.76 -11.32
N GLU A 162 -2.66 5.37 -10.62
CA GLU A 162 -3.87 4.69 -10.14
C GLU A 162 -4.59 3.99 -11.31
N GLY A 163 -4.94 2.71 -11.10
CA GLY A 163 -5.54 1.83 -12.08
C GLY A 163 -4.56 0.95 -12.86
N ASP A 164 -3.26 1.24 -12.83
CA ASP A 164 -2.26 0.44 -13.53
C ASP A 164 -2.16 -0.96 -12.91
N ARG A 165 -2.03 -1.96 -13.77
CA ARG A 165 -1.67 -3.33 -13.36
C ARG A 165 -0.16 -3.45 -13.34
N VAL A 166 0.36 -3.99 -12.25
CA VAL A 166 1.79 -4.23 -12.07
C VAL A 166 2.06 -5.71 -11.83
N THR A 167 3.25 -6.14 -12.23
CA THR A 167 3.76 -7.48 -11.96
C THR A 167 4.84 -7.43 -10.91
N ARG A 168 5.00 -8.50 -10.14
CA ARG A 168 6.06 -8.65 -9.16
C ARG A 168 7.43 -8.35 -9.78
N GLY A 169 8.21 -7.49 -9.13
CA GLY A 169 9.51 -7.03 -9.61
C GLY A 169 9.46 -5.91 -10.65
N GLN A 170 8.28 -5.47 -11.07
CA GLN A 170 8.17 -4.31 -11.96
C GLN A 170 8.59 -3.04 -11.22
N MET A 171 9.40 -2.20 -11.89
CA MET A 171 9.78 -0.88 -11.38
C MET A 171 8.54 0.03 -11.33
N ILE A 172 8.28 0.61 -10.15
CA ILE A 172 7.12 1.45 -9.87
C ILE A 172 7.50 2.88 -9.44
N GLY A 173 8.74 3.11 -9.06
CA GLY A 173 9.27 4.38 -8.62
C GLY A 173 10.77 4.34 -8.39
N GLU A 174 11.29 5.38 -7.78
CA GLU A 174 12.69 5.52 -7.35
C GLU A 174 12.73 6.05 -5.92
N ILE A 175 13.65 5.54 -5.11
CA ILE A 175 13.90 6.04 -3.75
C ILE A 175 14.27 7.52 -3.79
N GLY A 176 13.68 8.29 -2.88
CA GLY A 176 13.94 9.70 -2.69
C GLY A 176 14.06 10.10 -1.23
N THR A 177 13.71 11.36 -0.99
CA THR A 177 13.68 11.98 0.35
C THR A 177 12.38 12.75 0.56
N SER A 178 11.33 12.42 -0.20
CA SER A 178 10.06 13.14 -0.10
C SER A 178 9.32 12.83 1.19
N GLY A 179 8.46 13.72 1.64
CA GLY A 179 7.69 13.56 2.86
C GLY A 179 8.51 13.77 4.15
N ARG A 180 8.16 13.04 5.21
CA ARG A 180 8.80 13.15 6.53
C ARG A 180 9.82 12.04 6.71
N THR A 181 11.04 12.29 6.30
CA THR A 181 12.18 11.37 6.44
C THR A 181 13.45 12.12 6.84
N THR A 182 14.42 11.42 7.40
CA THR A 182 15.73 11.97 7.78
C THR A 182 16.80 11.74 6.74
N GLY A 183 16.50 10.99 5.68
CA GLY A 183 17.49 10.67 4.62
C GLY A 183 16.85 9.84 3.51
N ALA A 184 17.64 9.48 2.52
CA ALA A 184 17.18 8.66 1.40
C ALA A 184 16.84 7.24 1.88
N ASN A 185 15.59 6.87 1.77
CA ASN A 185 15.08 5.53 2.09
C ASN A 185 13.75 5.27 1.40
N LEU A 186 13.40 3.99 1.30
CA LEU A 186 12.05 3.53 1.01
C LEU A 186 11.36 3.19 2.33
N HIS A 187 10.22 3.82 2.62
CA HIS A 187 9.29 3.33 3.62
C HIS A 187 8.39 2.26 3.00
N PHE A 188 8.46 1.04 3.51
CA PHE A 188 7.72 -0.10 2.95
C PHE A 188 6.77 -0.71 4.00
N GLU A 189 5.48 -0.86 3.63
CA GLU A 189 4.49 -1.51 4.49
C GLU A 189 3.88 -2.72 3.80
N VAL A 190 3.52 -3.71 4.62
CA VAL A 190 2.58 -4.78 4.28
C VAL A 190 1.32 -4.58 5.10
N ARG A 191 0.18 -4.51 4.44
CA ARG A 191 -1.14 -4.39 5.08
C ARG A 191 -1.96 -5.64 4.80
N HIS A 192 -2.55 -6.19 5.85
CA HIS A 192 -3.50 -7.29 5.78
C HIS A 192 -4.81 -6.86 6.44
N ASP A 193 -5.90 -6.90 5.68
CA ASP A 193 -7.20 -6.33 6.08
C ASP A 193 -7.07 -4.88 6.58
N ASN A 194 -6.28 -4.08 5.88
CA ASN A 194 -5.95 -2.67 6.17
C ASN A 194 -5.14 -2.42 7.46
N LEU A 195 -4.76 -3.46 8.17
CA LEU A 195 -3.91 -3.35 9.36
C LEU A 195 -2.45 -3.55 8.95
N ALA A 196 -1.60 -2.63 9.35
CA ALA A 196 -0.16 -2.76 9.16
C ALA A 196 0.36 -4.00 9.87
N ARG A 197 1.21 -4.76 9.20
CA ARG A 197 1.87 -5.97 9.68
C ARG A 197 3.37 -5.80 9.55
N ASN A 198 4.13 -6.48 10.39
CA ASN A 198 5.59 -6.46 10.26
C ASN A 198 6.00 -6.99 8.87
N PRO A 199 6.54 -6.14 7.96
CA PRO A 199 6.89 -6.57 6.61
C PRO A 199 7.91 -7.70 6.58
N LEU A 200 8.82 -7.75 7.55
CA LEU A 200 9.86 -8.78 7.62
C LEU A 200 9.29 -10.20 7.80
N ALA A 201 8.06 -10.33 8.31
CA ALA A 201 7.38 -11.62 8.40
C ALA A 201 6.86 -12.15 7.05
N PHE A 202 6.87 -11.29 6.02
CA PHE A 202 6.37 -11.60 4.66
C PHE A 202 7.46 -11.56 3.60
N LEU A 203 8.64 -11.06 3.94
CA LEU A 203 9.78 -10.98 3.04
C LEU A 203 10.70 -12.20 3.24
N PRO A 204 11.36 -12.70 2.18
CA PRO A 204 12.35 -13.75 2.34
C PRO A 204 13.53 -13.23 3.18
N GLU A 205 14.26 -14.14 3.83
CA GLU A 205 15.51 -13.76 4.45
C GLU A 205 16.42 -13.09 3.40
N PRO A 206 17.11 -11.98 3.76
CA PRO A 206 18.01 -11.31 2.83
C PRO A 206 19.08 -12.29 2.33
N PRO A 207 19.39 -12.28 1.01
CA PRO A 207 20.45 -13.10 0.48
C PRO A 207 21.79 -12.76 1.16
N ALA A 208 22.63 -13.76 1.37
CA ALA A 208 23.86 -13.66 2.17
C ALA A 208 24.92 -12.70 1.62
N ALA A 209 24.80 -12.10 0.42
CA ALA A 209 25.60 -10.97 -0.14
C ALA A 209 25.41 -10.79 -1.67
N PRO A 210 25.76 -9.63 -2.26
CA PRO A 210 25.40 -8.29 -1.83
C PRO A 210 23.91 -8.03 -2.09
N GLY A 211 23.19 -7.52 -1.15
CA GLY A 211 21.73 -7.34 -1.23
C GLY A 211 21.22 -6.49 -0.08
N ILE A 212 20.11 -6.92 0.49
CA ILE A 212 19.54 -6.27 1.67
C ILE A 212 20.33 -6.70 2.92
N THR A 213 20.66 -5.74 3.77
CA THR A 213 21.32 -5.94 5.07
C THR A 213 20.53 -5.25 6.19
N TYR A 214 20.91 -5.51 7.44
CA TYR A 214 20.35 -4.83 8.61
C TYR A 214 21.38 -3.86 9.18
N ALA A 215 20.92 -2.71 9.69
CA ALA A 215 21.81 -1.79 10.39
C ALA A 215 22.37 -2.46 11.66
N ALA A 216 23.66 -2.29 11.90
CA ALA A 216 24.33 -2.85 13.09
C ALA A 216 23.70 -2.27 14.36
N GLY A 217 23.27 -3.12 15.31
CA GLY A 217 22.73 -2.71 16.59
C GLY A 217 21.20 -2.53 16.67
N GLY A 218 20.46 -2.79 15.62
CA GLY A 218 18.99 -2.85 15.65
C GLY A 218 18.49 -4.17 16.22
N GLY A 219 18.21 -4.24 17.52
CA GLY A 219 17.35 -5.27 18.08
C GLY A 219 15.90 -4.91 17.70
N TRP A 220 15.26 -5.73 16.87
CA TRP A 220 13.88 -5.60 16.40
C TRP A 220 12.93 -6.44 17.22
#